data_be295ea0d25ec58e6537a843c428aeab
#
_entry.id   be295ea0d25ec58e6537a843c428aeab
#
_cell.length_a   1.000
_cell.length_b   1.000
_cell.length_c   1.000
_cell.angle_alpha   90.00
_cell.angle_beta   90.00
_cell.angle_gamma   90.00
#
_symmetry.space_group_name_H-M   'P 1'
#
loop_
_entity.id
_entity.type
_entity.pdbx_description
1 polymer ?
#
loop_
_entity_poly.entity_id
_entity_poly.type
_entity_poly.pdbx_seq_one_letter_code
_entity_poly.pdbx_strand_id
1 'polypeptide(L)'
;MTAAALRRTPLHQLQKEAGARFVDFHGWDLPVQFSSIIKEHQAVRNACGLFDVSHMGQVWVTGKDALPFVQKVNSNDAARLKPGQAMYSHMLNERGGIVDDVIVSCFGPERWFIVVNASTREGDVAWLRRNAAGFDCLVDDQSDAMGMVALQGPAAKEVIGAVSPGAPALGRFGALELQLWGESCIVTRTGYTGEDGF
;
A
#
# COMPACT_ATOMS: atom_id res chain seq x y z
N MET A 1 24.69 7.23 -23.22
CA MET A 1 24.16 6.84 -21.91
C MET A 1 23.09 5.79 -22.16
N THR A 2 23.32 4.54 -21.77
CA THR A 2 22.28 3.50 -21.83
C THR A 2 21.20 3.87 -20.84
N ALA A 3 19.94 4.00 -21.31
CA ALA A 3 18.81 4.18 -20.41
C ALA A 3 18.81 3.03 -19.39
N ALA A 4 18.64 3.35 -18.10
CA ALA A 4 18.52 2.33 -17.08
C ALA A 4 17.29 1.45 -17.41
N ALA A 5 17.41 0.14 -17.20
CA ALA A 5 16.28 -0.76 -17.40
C ALA A 5 15.17 -0.40 -16.41
N LEU A 6 13.93 -0.33 -16.90
CA LEU A 6 12.76 -0.06 -16.05
C LEU A 6 12.57 -1.21 -15.04
N ARG A 7 12.18 -0.87 -13.82
CA ARG A 7 11.79 -1.83 -12.78
C ARG A 7 10.46 -2.50 -13.16
N ARG A 8 10.24 -3.71 -12.69
CA ARG A 8 9.04 -4.50 -12.98
C ARG A 8 8.44 -5.04 -11.71
N THR A 9 7.13 -5.09 -11.67
CA THR A 9 6.38 -5.71 -10.58
C THR A 9 6.42 -7.25 -10.70
N PRO A 10 6.11 -7.99 -9.64
CA PRO A 10 5.96 -9.45 -9.72
C PRO A 10 4.90 -9.91 -10.75
N LEU A 11 3.90 -9.08 -11.02
CA LEU A 11 2.79 -9.40 -11.94
C LEU A 11 3.06 -9.00 -13.40
N HIS A 12 4.19 -8.34 -13.70
CA HIS A 12 4.51 -7.81 -15.01
C HIS A 12 4.33 -8.82 -16.15
N GLN A 13 4.82 -10.05 -15.97
CA GLN A 13 4.74 -11.09 -17.00
C GLN A 13 3.28 -11.51 -17.27
N LEU A 14 2.49 -11.71 -16.19
CA LEU A 14 1.06 -12.03 -16.30
C LEU A 14 0.28 -10.91 -16.99
N GLN A 15 0.60 -9.66 -16.69
CA GLN A 15 -0.01 -8.50 -17.33
C GLN A 15 0.32 -8.43 -18.81
N LYS A 16 1.56 -8.74 -19.19
CA LYS A 16 2.01 -8.81 -20.58
C LYS A 16 1.25 -9.90 -21.35
N GLU A 17 1.11 -11.08 -20.76
CA GLU A 17 0.33 -12.20 -21.35
C GLU A 17 -1.16 -11.87 -21.48
N ALA A 18 -1.69 -11.05 -20.57
CA ALA A 18 -3.05 -10.51 -20.63
C ALA A 18 -3.22 -9.38 -21.66
N GLY A 19 -2.17 -9.02 -22.40
CA GLY A 19 -2.23 -8.00 -23.47
C GLY A 19 -2.10 -6.55 -22.99
N ALA A 20 -1.52 -6.32 -21.81
CA ALA A 20 -1.32 -4.97 -21.29
C ALA A 20 -0.42 -4.13 -22.20
N ARG A 21 -0.79 -2.86 -22.36
CA ARG A 21 0.09 -1.82 -22.89
C ARG A 21 0.84 -1.16 -21.76
N PHE A 22 2.17 -1.22 -21.80
CA PHE A 22 3.05 -0.67 -20.77
C PHE A 22 3.52 0.73 -21.10
N VAL A 23 3.84 1.49 -20.03
CA VAL A 23 4.47 2.81 -20.08
C VAL A 23 5.51 2.93 -18.98
N ASP A 24 6.48 3.82 -19.18
CA ASP A 24 7.37 4.25 -18.10
C ASP A 24 6.59 5.12 -17.12
N PHE A 25 6.46 4.62 -15.89
CA PHE A 25 5.87 5.35 -14.79
C PHE A 25 6.90 5.50 -13.67
N HIS A 26 7.61 6.63 -13.68
CA HIS A 26 8.67 6.95 -12.70
C HIS A 26 9.71 5.82 -12.55
N GLY A 27 10.21 5.30 -13.68
CA GLY A 27 11.21 4.23 -13.71
C GLY A 27 10.66 2.81 -13.57
N TRP A 28 9.34 2.66 -13.54
CA TRP A 28 8.64 1.38 -13.56
C TRP A 28 7.97 1.12 -14.90
N ASP A 29 8.06 -0.11 -15.41
CA ASP A 29 7.34 -0.60 -16.57
C ASP A 29 5.93 -1.08 -16.14
N LEU A 30 4.94 -0.18 -16.15
CA LEU A 30 3.60 -0.44 -15.63
C LEU A 30 2.53 -0.45 -16.71
N PRO A 31 1.47 -1.29 -16.56
CA PRO A 31 0.36 -1.32 -17.48
C PRO A 31 -0.50 -0.07 -17.37
N VAL A 32 -0.73 0.62 -18.49
CA VAL A 32 -1.64 1.77 -18.57
C VAL A 32 -3.06 1.35 -18.97
N GLN A 33 -3.19 0.25 -19.69
CA GLN A 33 -4.47 -0.36 -20.07
C GLN A 33 -4.26 -1.77 -20.60
N PHE A 34 -5.32 -2.56 -20.61
CA PHE A 34 -5.40 -3.88 -21.24
C PHE A 34 -6.22 -3.80 -22.53
N SER A 35 -7.45 -3.27 -22.47
CA SER A 35 -8.34 -3.14 -23.63
C SER A 35 -8.61 -1.68 -23.97
N SER A 36 -9.08 -0.90 -23.02
CA SER A 36 -9.45 0.51 -23.19
C SER A 36 -9.55 1.20 -21.84
N ILE A 37 -8.87 2.33 -21.68
CA ILE A 37 -8.92 3.15 -20.44
C ILE A 37 -10.38 3.45 -20.04
N ILE A 38 -11.23 3.85 -21.00
CA ILE A 38 -12.63 4.20 -20.71
C ILE A 38 -13.44 2.97 -20.25
N LYS A 39 -13.29 1.83 -20.95
CA LYS A 39 -14.02 0.60 -20.57
C LYS A 39 -13.58 0.07 -19.22
N GLU A 40 -12.28 0.09 -18.95
CA GLU A 40 -11.70 -0.35 -17.68
C GLU A 40 -12.12 0.58 -16.54
N HIS A 41 -12.11 1.91 -16.76
CA HIS A 41 -12.69 2.87 -15.81
C HIS A 41 -14.16 2.57 -15.51
N GLN A 42 -14.98 2.33 -16.53
CA GLN A 42 -16.40 1.97 -16.36
C GLN A 42 -16.58 0.65 -15.63
N ALA A 43 -15.70 -0.34 -15.86
CA ALA A 43 -15.74 -1.61 -15.14
C ALA A 43 -15.52 -1.40 -13.64
N VAL A 44 -14.56 -0.56 -13.25
CA VAL A 44 -14.33 -0.21 -11.84
C VAL A 44 -15.54 0.48 -11.23
N ARG A 45 -16.19 1.43 -11.95
CA ARG A 45 -17.35 2.17 -11.45
C ARG A 45 -18.62 1.33 -11.33
N ASN A 46 -18.82 0.36 -12.21
CA ASN A 46 -20.06 -0.42 -12.29
C ASN A 46 -19.95 -1.84 -11.68
N ALA A 47 -18.72 -2.33 -11.51
CA ALA A 47 -18.43 -3.65 -10.96
C ALA A 47 -17.20 -3.59 -10.04
N CYS A 48 -16.04 -4.02 -10.54
CA CYS A 48 -14.76 -3.85 -9.85
C CYS A 48 -13.58 -3.99 -10.82
N GLY A 49 -12.42 -3.50 -10.40
CA GLY A 49 -11.15 -3.69 -11.08
C GLY A 49 -10.06 -4.12 -10.10
N LEU A 50 -9.08 -4.85 -10.61
CA LEU A 50 -7.88 -5.25 -9.87
C LEU A 50 -6.69 -4.46 -10.44
N PHE A 51 -6.00 -3.73 -9.56
CA PHE A 51 -4.85 -2.92 -9.91
C PHE A 51 -3.60 -3.50 -9.28
N ASP A 52 -2.54 -3.66 -10.06
CA ASP A 52 -1.22 -3.94 -9.55
C ASP A 52 -0.60 -2.64 -9.02
N VAL A 53 -0.42 -2.58 -7.73
CA VAL A 53 0.20 -1.46 -7.00
C VAL A 53 1.47 -1.90 -6.25
N SER A 54 2.08 -3.01 -6.70
CA SER A 54 3.30 -3.58 -6.09
C SER A 54 4.52 -2.66 -6.16
N HIS A 55 4.47 -1.60 -6.98
CA HIS A 55 5.50 -0.57 -7.05
C HIS A 55 5.52 0.37 -5.83
N MET A 56 4.44 0.42 -5.05
CA MET A 56 4.37 1.19 -3.80
C MET A 56 5.33 0.64 -2.74
N GLY A 57 5.79 1.52 -1.85
CA GLY A 57 6.64 1.11 -0.74
C GLY A 57 5.84 0.48 0.41
N GLN A 58 6.39 -0.55 1.03
CA GLN A 58 5.75 -1.36 2.07
C GLN A 58 6.73 -1.54 3.23
N VAL A 59 6.49 -0.81 4.32
CA VAL A 59 7.45 -0.67 5.40
C VAL A 59 6.83 -1.12 6.73
N TRP A 60 7.46 -2.10 7.39
CA TRP A 60 7.16 -2.44 8.76
C TRP A 60 7.93 -1.55 9.73
N VAL A 61 7.26 -1.15 10.80
CA VAL A 61 7.87 -0.53 11.97
C VAL A 61 7.54 -1.41 13.18
N THR A 62 8.56 -2.01 13.78
CA THR A 62 8.40 -2.95 14.91
C THR A 62 9.31 -2.60 16.06
N GLY A 63 8.90 -2.90 17.30
CA GLY A 63 9.67 -2.68 18.51
C GLY A 63 8.89 -1.90 19.56
N LYS A 64 9.42 -1.86 20.77
CA LYS A 64 8.72 -1.26 21.92
C LYS A 64 8.45 0.24 21.77
N ASP A 65 9.27 0.93 20.98
CA ASP A 65 9.10 2.35 20.68
C ASP A 65 8.46 2.59 19.29
N ALA A 66 7.81 1.57 18.69
CA ALA A 66 7.17 1.71 17.38
C ALA A 66 6.06 2.77 17.40
N LEU A 67 5.17 2.77 18.39
CA LEU A 67 4.12 3.79 18.51
C LEU A 67 4.70 5.21 18.73
N PRO A 68 5.59 5.48 19.69
CA PRO A 68 6.21 6.79 19.83
C PRO A 68 6.91 7.27 18.55
N PHE A 69 7.58 6.37 17.84
CA PHE A 69 8.23 6.69 16.57
C PHE A 69 7.20 7.04 15.48
N VAL A 70 6.18 6.18 15.27
CA VAL A 70 5.13 6.43 14.27
C VAL A 70 4.39 7.73 14.60
N GLN A 71 4.11 8.02 15.86
CA GLN A 71 3.50 9.29 16.30
C GLN A 71 4.38 10.50 15.97
N LYS A 72 5.70 10.38 16.09
CA LYS A 72 6.64 11.47 15.78
C LYS A 72 6.68 11.79 14.31
N VAL A 73 6.65 10.77 13.44
CA VAL A 73 6.90 10.93 12.00
C VAL A 73 5.63 11.23 11.19
N ASN A 74 4.46 11.13 11.79
CA ASN A 74 3.17 11.35 11.13
C ASN A 74 2.46 12.60 11.67
N SER A 75 1.77 13.31 10.79
CA SER A 75 0.97 14.50 11.12
C SER A 75 -0.32 14.16 11.84
N ASN A 76 -0.86 12.95 11.62
CA ASN A 76 -2.11 12.51 12.24
C ASN A 76 -1.79 11.74 13.54
N ASP A 77 -2.76 11.65 14.43
CA ASP A 77 -2.60 11.03 15.76
C ASP A 77 -2.65 9.50 15.68
N ALA A 78 -1.48 8.87 15.61
CA ALA A 78 -1.35 7.41 15.56
C ALA A 78 -1.82 6.73 16.87
N ALA A 79 -1.72 7.41 18.01
CA ALA A 79 -2.14 6.85 19.30
C ALA A 79 -3.65 6.60 19.39
N ARG A 80 -4.46 7.18 18.50
CA ARG A 80 -5.90 6.91 18.40
C ARG A 80 -6.24 5.59 17.73
N LEU A 81 -5.30 5.02 16.96
CA LEU A 81 -5.53 3.75 16.26
C LEU A 81 -5.47 2.58 17.24
N LYS A 82 -6.45 1.70 17.09
CA LYS A 82 -6.45 0.38 17.74
C LYS A 82 -5.89 -0.66 16.77
N PRO A 83 -5.38 -1.80 17.27
CA PRO A 83 -5.03 -2.92 16.40
C PRO A 83 -6.19 -3.26 15.45
N GLY A 84 -5.87 -3.44 14.17
CA GLY A 84 -6.86 -3.66 13.11
C GLY A 84 -7.38 -2.39 12.45
N GLN A 85 -6.82 -1.23 12.73
CA GLN A 85 -7.20 0.05 12.13
C GLN A 85 -6.06 0.68 11.35
N ALA A 86 -6.42 1.46 10.34
CA ALA A 86 -5.51 2.27 9.55
C ALA A 86 -5.96 3.74 9.50
N MET A 87 -5.07 4.62 9.05
CA MET A 87 -5.37 6.02 8.77
C MET A 87 -4.56 6.53 7.59
N TYR A 88 -5.10 7.50 6.90
CA TYR A 88 -4.35 8.36 6.00
C TYR A 88 -3.59 9.43 6.80
N SER A 89 -2.34 9.67 6.48
CA SER A 89 -1.49 10.63 7.18
C SER A 89 -0.46 11.23 6.23
N HIS A 90 0.26 12.24 6.70
CA HIS A 90 1.42 12.80 6.00
C HIS A 90 2.66 12.63 6.87
N MET A 91 3.77 12.27 6.27
CA MET A 91 5.09 12.44 6.88
C MET A 91 5.54 13.87 6.67
N LEU A 92 6.01 14.53 7.72
CA LEU A 92 6.43 15.93 7.70
C LEU A 92 7.90 16.07 8.05
N ASN A 93 8.59 17.00 7.40
CA ASN A 93 9.90 17.44 7.83
C ASN A 93 9.82 18.44 9.00
N GLU A 94 10.96 18.83 9.55
CA GLU A 94 11.06 19.69 10.74
C GLU A 94 10.47 21.10 10.52
N ARG A 95 10.26 21.51 9.27
CA ARG A 95 9.65 22.80 8.90
C ARG A 95 8.16 22.71 8.58
N GLY A 96 7.56 21.52 8.79
CA GLY A 96 6.16 21.24 8.48
C GLY A 96 5.87 21.02 6.99
N GLY A 97 6.89 20.92 6.13
CA GLY A 97 6.72 20.56 4.74
C GLY A 97 6.43 19.05 4.60
N ILE A 98 5.56 18.70 3.67
CA ILE A 98 5.19 17.31 3.39
C ILE A 98 6.39 16.60 2.75
N VAL A 99 6.77 15.45 3.33
CA VAL A 99 7.73 14.49 2.78
C VAL A 99 6.99 13.55 1.84
N ASP A 100 5.93 12.89 2.36
CA ASP A 100 5.02 12.04 1.59
C ASP A 100 3.65 11.95 2.26
N ASP A 101 2.63 11.52 1.52
CA ASP A 101 1.34 11.09 2.05
C ASP A 101 1.29 9.56 2.12
N VAL A 102 0.80 9.02 3.23
CA VAL A 102 0.95 7.60 3.57
C VAL A 102 -0.31 7.00 4.15
N ILE A 103 -0.43 5.68 4.04
CA ILE A 103 -1.39 4.91 4.84
C ILE A 103 -0.61 4.23 5.97
N VAL A 104 -1.04 4.50 7.21
CA VAL A 104 -0.46 3.93 8.43
C VAL A 104 -1.46 2.96 9.03
N SER A 105 -1.07 1.71 9.23
CA SER A 105 -1.91 0.63 9.78
C SER A 105 -1.32 0.14 11.10
N CYS A 106 -2.19 -0.02 12.11
CA CYS A 106 -1.84 -0.53 13.43
C CYS A 106 -2.16 -2.03 13.51
N PHE A 107 -1.17 -2.87 13.72
CA PHE A 107 -1.30 -4.31 14.00
C PHE A 107 -1.06 -4.65 15.48
N GLY A 108 -0.66 -3.68 16.28
CA GLY A 108 -0.39 -3.76 17.69
C GLY A 108 0.46 -2.58 18.14
N PRO A 109 0.64 -2.38 19.46
CA PRO A 109 1.40 -1.25 19.99
C PRO A 109 2.86 -1.24 19.49
N GLU A 110 3.43 -2.40 19.25
CA GLU A 110 4.82 -2.60 18.81
C GLU A 110 4.91 -3.02 17.32
N ARG A 111 3.80 -2.92 16.53
CA ARG A 111 3.78 -3.42 15.17
C ARG A 111 2.90 -2.58 14.25
N TRP A 112 3.54 -1.86 13.33
CA TRP A 112 2.92 -0.91 12.43
C TRP A 112 3.34 -1.17 10.99
N PHE A 113 2.44 -0.89 10.05
CA PHE A 113 2.70 -1.03 8.63
C PHE A 113 2.41 0.28 7.91
N ILE A 114 3.37 0.77 7.13
CA ILE A 114 3.28 2.04 6.42
C ILE A 114 3.41 1.77 4.92
N VAL A 115 2.43 2.23 4.15
CA VAL A 115 2.49 2.25 2.69
C VAL A 115 2.87 3.65 2.24
N VAL A 116 3.97 3.75 1.47
CA VAL A 116 4.52 5.00 0.93
C VAL A 116 4.44 5.01 -0.60
N ASN A 117 4.49 6.20 -1.22
CA ASN A 117 4.40 6.33 -2.67
C ASN A 117 5.64 5.79 -3.39
N ALA A 118 5.44 5.30 -4.61
CA ALA A 118 6.49 4.62 -5.38
C ALA A 118 7.62 5.55 -5.82
N SER A 119 7.30 6.80 -6.18
CA SER A 119 8.28 7.77 -6.67
C SER A 119 9.18 8.33 -5.57
N THR A 120 8.72 8.31 -4.32
CA THR A 120 9.38 8.83 -3.13
C THR A 120 9.96 7.75 -2.23
N ARG A 121 9.65 6.46 -2.49
CA ARG A 121 9.95 5.30 -1.65
C ARG A 121 11.35 5.30 -1.05
N GLU A 122 12.40 5.47 -1.87
CA GLU A 122 13.79 5.43 -1.40
C GLU A 122 14.08 6.56 -0.41
N GLY A 123 13.58 7.75 -0.72
CA GLY A 123 13.68 8.93 0.15
C GLY A 123 12.92 8.74 1.46
N ASP A 124 11.71 8.18 1.38
CA ASP A 124 10.84 7.93 2.53
C ASP A 124 11.43 6.90 3.48
N VAL A 125 11.92 5.77 2.95
CA VAL A 125 12.59 4.75 3.76
C VAL A 125 13.85 5.31 4.42
N ALA A 126 14.65 6.07 3.67
CA ALA A 126 15.84 6.72 4.24
C ALA A 126 15.46 7.75 5.31
N TRP A 127 14.38 8.50 5.11
CA TRP A 127 13.86 9.46 6.07
C TRP A 127 13.34 8.78 7.34
N LEU A 128 12.55 7.71 7.20
CA LEU A 128 12.08 6.89 8.33
C LEU A 128 13.25 6.33 9.14
N ARG A 129 14.23 5.69 8.48
CA ARG A 129 15.42 5.12 9.16
C ARG A 129 16.22 6.17 9.90
N ARG A 130 16.42 7.36 9.30
CA ARG A 130 17.12 8.47 9.96
C ARG A 130 16.39 8.96 11.21
N ASN A 131 15.06 9.07 11.16
CA ASN A 131 14.24 9.53 12.27
C ASN A 131 14.00 8.46 13.35
N ALA A 132 14.29 7.19 13.07
CA ALA A 132 14.23 6.10 14.03
C ALA A 132 15.40 6.12 15.03
N ALA A 133 16.44 6.92 14.77
CA ALA A 133 17.56 7.08 15.68
C ALA A 133 17.06 7.55 17.07
N GLY A 134 17.42 6.79 18.12
CA GLY A 134 16.99 7.05 19.50
C GLY A 134 15.69 6.38 19.92
N PHE A 135 15.04 5.63 19.03
CA PHE A 135 13.89 4.78 19.32
C PHE A 135 14.31 3.30 19.28
N ASP A 136 13.81 2.50 20.22
CA ASP A 136 13.96 1.05 20.16
C ASP A 136 12.91 0.48 19.22
N CYS A 137 13.12 0.71 17.91
CA CYS A 137 12.30 0.19 16.84
C CYS A 137 13.13 -0.13 15.59
N LEU A 138 12.64 -1.06 14.79
CA LEU A 138 13.18 -1.45 13.49
C LEU A 138 12.28 -0.89 12.38
N VAL A 139 12.90 -0.25 11.39
CA VAL A 139 12.26 0.15 10.12
C VAL A 139 12.70 -0.84 9.03
N ASP A 140 11.81 -1.74 8.68
CA ASP A 140 12.04 -2.84 7.75
C ASP A 140 11.29 -2.62 6.43
N ASP A 141 12.03 -2.32 5.37
CA ASP A 141 11.49 -2.14 4.00
C ASP A 141 11.31 -3.52 3.34
N GLN A 142 10.07 -3.94 3.20
CA GLN A 142 9.65 -5.20 2.58
C GLN A 142 9.14 -5.02 1.13
N SER A 143 9.28 -3.84 0.57
CA SER A 143 8.67 -3.47 -0.72
C SER A 143 9.10 -4.37 -1.89
N ASP A 144 10.34 -4.89 -1.89
CA ASP A 144 10.81 -5.79 -2.94
C ASP A 144 10.46 -7.28 -2.66
N ALA A 145 10.01 -7.59 -1.44
CA ALA A 145 9.63 -8.93 -1.02
C ALA A 145 8.11 -9.16 -1.08
N MET A 146 7.31 -8.10 -1.18
CA MET A 146 5.86 -8.17 -1.14
C MET A 146 5.25 -7.63 -2.45
N GLY A 147 4.30 -8.37 -3.03
CA GLY A 147 3.39 -7.85 -4.04
C GLY A 147 2.19 -7.17 -3.37
N MET A 148 1.61 -6.17 -4.03
CA MET A 148 0.40 -5.51 -3.55
C MET A 148 -0.57 -5.28 -4.70
N VAL A 149 -1.85 -5.61 -4.45
CA VAL A 149 -2.94 -5.39 -5.40
C VAL A 149 -4.06 -4.60 -4.74
N ALA A 150 -4.72 -3.75 -5.50
CA ALA A 150 -5.92 -3.05 -5.07
C ALA A 150 -7.14 -3.55 -5.84
N LEU A 151 -8.10 -4.15 -5.14
CA LEU A 151 -9.40 -4.57 -5.66
C LEU A 151 -10.42 -3.49 -5.31
N GLN A 152 -10.92 -2.77 -6.32
CA GLN A 152 -11.70 -1.54 -6.13
C GLN A 152 -12.99 -1.57 -6.95
N GLY A 153 -14.09 -1.09 -6.37
CA GLY A 153 -15.39 -0.97 -7.04
C GLY A 153 -16.53 -1.55 -6.21
N PRO A 154 -17.80 -1.31 -6.60
CA PRO A 154 -18.98 -1.73 -5.82
C PRO A 154 -19.07 -3.23 -5.57
N ALA A 155 -18.54 -4.08 -6.47
CA ALA A 155 -18.51 -5.53 -6.31
C ALA A 155 -17.26 -6.05 -5.57
N ALA A 156 -16.32 -5.19 -5.19
CA ALA A 156 -15.05 -5.61 -4.58
C ALA A 156 -15.26 -6.44 -3.29
N LYS A 157 -16.28 -6.09 -2.50
CA LYS A 157 -16.62 -6.81 -1.28
C LYS A 157 -17.07 -8.26 -1.53
N GLU A 158 -17.83 -8.48 -2.59
CA GLU A 158 -18.28 -9.82 -2.99
C GLU A 158 -17.10 -10.64 -3.50
N VAL A 159 -16.28 -10.05 -4.37
CA VAL A 159 -15.12 -10.73 -4.97
C VAL A 159 -14.11 -11.15 -3.90
N ILE A 160 -13.75 -10.26 -2.98
CA ILE A 160 -12.79 -10.63 -1.92
C ILE A 160 -13.38 -11.65 -0.95
N GLY A 161 -14.70 -11.60 -0.71
CA GLY A 161 -15.39 -12.56 0.15
C GLY A 161 -15.35 -14.00 -0.37
N ALA A 162 -15.25 -14.18 -1.69
CA ALA A 162 -15.11 -15.50 -2.30
C ALA A 162 -13.74 -16.14 -2.02
N VAL A 163 -12.70 -15.33 -1.78
CA VAL A 163 -11.33 -15.82 -1.55
C VAL A 163 -10.87 -15.67 -0.10
N SER A 164 -11.49 -14.77 0.65
CA SER A 164 -11.23 -14.54 2.08
C SER A 164 -12.52 -14.16 2.80
N PRO A 165 -13.26 -15.12 3.38
CA PRO A 165 -14.56 -14.85 4.02
C PRO A 165 -14.53 -13.82 5.15
N GLY A 166 -13.36 -13.62 5.78
CA GLY A 166 -13.16 -12.61 6.82
C GLY A 166 -13.02 -11.18 6.32
N ALA A 167 -12.57 -10.98 5.08
CA ALA A 167 -12.29 -9.67 4.54
C ALA A 167 -13.51 -8.75 4.41
N PRO A 168 -14.72 -9.23 4.00
CA PRO A 168 -15.92 -8.39 3.91
C PRO A 168 -16.36 -7.76 5.23
N ALA A 169 -15.95 -8.31 6.37
CA ALA A 169 -16.26 -7.79 7.70
C ALA A 169 -15.42 -6.58 8.10
N LEU A 170 -14.30 -6.33 7.40
CA LEU A 170 -13.47 -5.15 7.65
C LEU A 170 -14.28 -3.86 7.49
N GLY A 171 -14.24 -3.00 8.49
CA GLY A 171 -14.71 -1.63 8.39
C GLY A 171 -13.80 -0.79 7.48
N ARG A 172 -14.28 0.36 7.03
CA ARG A 172 -13.45 1.31 6.29
C ARG A 172 -12.22 1.69 7.13
N PHE A 173 -11.04 1.72 6.50
CA PHE A 173 -9.75 1.82 7.18
C PHE A 173 -9.47 0.67 8.18
N GLY A 174 -10.10 -0.49 7.99
CA GLY A 174 -9.70 -1.71 8.68
C GLY A 174 -8.43 -2.31 8.07
N ALA A 175 -7.60 -2.98 8.90
CA ALA A 175 -6.36 -3.61 8.48
C ALA A 175 -6.12 -4.89 9.28
N LEU A 176 -6.12 -6.05 8.65
CA LEU A 176 -5.91 -7.35 9.31
C LEU A 176 -4.99 -8.25 8.48
N GLU A 177 -4.35 -9.18 9.15
CA GLU A 177 -3.75 -10.34 8.51
C GLU A 177 -4.83 -11.40 8.32
N LEU A 178 -5.05 -11.80 7.08
CA LEU A 178 -6.04 -12.78 6.68
C LEU A 178 -5.44 -13.83 5.74
N GLN A 179 -6.09 -14.98 5.63
CA GLN A 179 -5.71 -15.99 4.66
C GLN A 179 -6.42 -15.75 3.33
N LEU A 180 -5.64 -15.66 2.23
CA LEU A 180 -6.12 -15.66 0.87
C LEU A 180 -5.50 -16.88 0.18
N TRP A 181 -6.31 -17.82 -0.30
CA TRP A 181 -5.85 -19.09 -0.90
C TRP A 181 -4.86 -19.88 -0.06
N GLY A 182 -4.94 -19.79 1.27
CA GLY A 182 -4.04 -20.46 2.21
C GLY A 182 -2.74 -19.69 2.51
N GLU A 183 -2.51 -18.56 1.87
CA GLU A 183 -1.37 -17.69 2.12
C GLU A 183 -1.73 -16.54 3.07
N SER A 184 -0.83 -16.19 3.97
CA SER A 184 -1.02 -15.05 4.87
C SER A 184 -0.83 -13.73 4.12
N CYS A 185 -1.86 -12.91 4.13
CA CYS A 185 -1.86 -11.61 3.45
C CYS A 185 -2.28 -10.50 4.41
N ILE A 186 -1.71 -9.32 4.23
CA ILE A 186 -2.23 -8.09 4.83
C ILE A 186 -3.40 -7.63 3.94
N VAL A 187 -4.58 -7.50 4.54
CA VAL A 187 -5.77 -6.97 3.87
C VAL A 187 -6.18 -5.68 4.55
N THR A 188 -6.22 -4.59 3.79
CA THR A 188 -6.73 -3.31 4.26
C THR A 188 -7.97 -2.92 3.48
N ARG A 189 -8.97 -2.31 4.12
CA ARG A 189 -10.11 -1.71 3.42
C ARG A 189 -9.83 -0.24 3.18
N THR A 190 -8.92 -0.01 2.25
CA THR A 190 -8.45 1.30 1.80
C THR A 190 -8.42 1.32 0.28
N GLY A 191 -8.26 2.48 -0.33
CA GLY A 191 -8.17 2.61 -1.78
C GLY A 191 -7.91 4.03 -2.21
N TYR A 192 -7.62 4.20 -3.50
CA TYR A 192 -7.23 5.47 -4.12
C TYR A 192 -8.07 5.80 -5.37
N THR A 193 -9.17 5.07 -5.60
CA THR A 193 -9.99 5.18 -6.80
C THR A 193 -11.27 5.99 -6.61
N GLY A 194 -11.59 6.35 -5.36
CA GLY A 194 -12.87 6.95 -5.00
C GLY A 194 -14.00 5.91 -4.85
N GLU A 195 -13.73 4.63 -5.13
CA GLU A 195 -14.61 3.51 -4.86
C GLU A 195 -14.26 2.82 -3.53
N ASP A 196 -15.20 2.00 -3.03
CA ASP A 196 -14.91 1.08 -1.93
C ASP A 196 -14.06 -0.08 -2.45
N GLY A 197 -13.19 -0.63 -1.59
CA GLY A 197 -12.34 -1.74 -1.98
C GLY A 197 -11.30 -2.13 -0.95
N PHE A 198 -10.43 -3.02 -1.36
CA PHE A 198 -9.42 -3.66 -0.51
C PHE A 198 -8.07 -3.63 -1.17
#